data_1c4bad6003ac6835b7897c9692d25184
#
_entry.id   1c4bad6003ac6835b7897c9692d25184
#
_cell.length_a   1.000
_cell.length_b   1.000
_cell.length_c   1.000
_cell.angle_alpha   90.00
_cell.angle_beta   90.00
_cell.angle_gamma   90.00
#
_symmetry.space_group_name_H-M   'P 1'
#
loop_
_entity.id
_entity.type
_entity.pdbx_description
1 polymer ?
#
loop_
_entity_poly.entity_id
_entity_poly.type
_entity_poly.pdbx_seq_one_letter_code
_entity_poly.pdbx_strand_id
1 'polypeptide(L)'
;MKDGAIAFDFDGTLVHSGSDKGVHIIYSVYAACAATGFRRFLHPHDPGRDLECLLRGLLQYAGAPRFQQLAALLNSLIHDRPMAVEAPEGLDLDSDLAAEYESVRRTYDAMYSALNDAAACKYWKAYPPALETLPRLAADFDLYIASGVPQDVLEGDLARHGYDRRLFQGIWGADRQGGADKAELLGRIKARGYRDVLFVGDANRDLEYAQTARVKFFRIRVPEDFRRLAVLVRHGFPNQTEPWFWTEADREFFRSKTRRLVEALLAGRPLSPTEITDTVHEERHMLR
;
A
#
# COMPACT_ATOMS: atom_id res chain seq x y z
N MET A 1 -9.90 28.28 -10.26
CA MET A 1 -9.01 27.11 -10.47
C MET A 1 -7.59 27.66 -10.49
N LYS A 2 -6.70 27.09 -9.72
CA LYS A 2 -5.30 27.47 -9.67
C LYS A 2 -4.53 26.91 -10.87
N ASP A 3 -3.32 27.41 -11.15
CA ASP A 3 -2.54 26.97 -12.32
C ASP A 3 -2.04 25.54 -12.23
N GLY A 4 -1.85 25.01 -11.00
CA GLY A 4 -1.34 23.68 -10.76
C GLY A 4 -2.16 22.88 -9.74
N ALA A 5 -2.07 21.57 -9.85
CA ALA A 5 -2.68 20.64 -8.89
C ALA A 5 -1.65 19.66 -8.32
N ILE A 6 -1.82 19.31 -7.05
CA ILE A 6 -1.01 18.29 -6.38
C ILE A 6 -1.95 17.18 -5.88
N ALA A 7 -1.75 15.96 -6.35
CA ALA A 7 -2.43 14.78 -5.85
C ALA A 7 -1.50 14.01 -4.91
N PHE A 8 -2.04 13.49 -3.83
CA PHE A 8 -1.30 12.71 -2.84
C PHE A 8 -1.84 11.29 -2.79
N ASP A 9 -0.97 10.30 -2.71
CA ASP A 9 -1.33 9.01 -2.14
C ASP A 9 -1.60 9.17 -0.64
N PHE A 10 -2.27 8.19 -0.05
CA PHE A 10 -2.64 8.24 1.37
C PHE A 10 -1.70 7.40 2.23
N ASP A 11 -1.68 6.10 1.99
CA ASP A 11 -0.90 5.14 2.77
C ASP A 11 0.60 5.22 2.49
N GLY A 12 1.42 5.28 3.54
CA GLY A 12 2.86 5.47 3.36
C GLY A 12 3.25 6.91 2.99
N THR A 13 2.31 7.69 2.47
CA THR A 13 2.52 9.07 2.02
C THR A 13 1.99 10.08 3.05
N LEU A 14 0.70 10.13 3.30
CA LEU A 14 0.11 11.03 4.31
C LEU A 14 0.10 10.40 5.70
N VAL A 15 -0.03 9.07 5.77
CA VAL A 15 -0.10 8.29 7.00
C VAL A 15 1.04 7.27 7.06
N HIS A 16 1.65 7.14 8.22
CA HIS A 16 2.74 6.20 8.48
C HIS A 16 2.21 4.76 8.60
N SER A 17 1.86 4.13 7.48
CA SER A 17 1.27 2.79 7.41
C SER A 17 2.04 1.81 6.51
N GLY A 18 2.90 2.30 5.61
CA GLY A 18 3.42 1.52 4.49
C GLY A 18 4.14 0.22 4.87
N SER A 19 5.09 0.26 5.82
CA SER A 19 5.83 -0.94 6.23
C SER A 19 4.98 -1.95 7.01
N ASP A 20 4.07 -1.48 7.88
CA ASP A 20 3.16 -2.36 8.62
C ASP A 20 2.22 -3.09 7.66
N LYS A 21 1.67 -2.37 6.68
CA LYS A 21 0.84 -2.98 5.64
C LYS A 21 1.54 -4.10 4.88
N GLY A 22 2.83 -3.95 4.58
CA GLY A 22 3.60 -5.01 3.93
C GLY A 22 3.62 -6.30 4.74
N VAL A 23 3.86 -6.20 6.06
CA VAL A 23 3.82 -7.36 6.97
C VAL A 23 2.40 -7.93 7.06
N HIS A 24 1.39 -7.06 7.20
CA HIS A 24 -0.02 -7.49 7.25
C HIS A 24 -0.42 -8.25 5.99
N ILE A 25 -0.01 -7.79 4.80
CA ILE A 25 -0.28 -8.46 3.54
C ILE A 25 0.33 -9.87 3.53
N ILE A 26 1.65 -9.98 3.77
CA ILE A 26 2.34 -11.28 3.72
C ILE A 26 1.72 -12.26 4.72
N TYR A 27 1.53 -11.81 5.97
CA TYR A 27 0.92 -12.65 7.00
C TYR A 27 -0.49 -13.08 6.64
N SER A 28 -1.35 -12.16 6.18
CA SER A 28 -2.73 -12.47 5.82
C SER A 28 -2.83 -13.43 4.65
N VAL A 29 -1.95 -13.31 3.64
CA VAL A 29 -1.89 -14.28 2.53
C VAL A 29 -1.46 -15.65 3.04
N TYR A 30 -0.39 -15.72 3.84
CA TYR A 30 0.08 -16.99 4.39
C TYR A 30 -1.00 -17.67 5.23
N ALA A 31 -1.63 -16.94 6.14
CA ALA A 31 -2.66 -17.46 7.03
C ALA A 31 -3.93 -17.87 6.24
N ALA A 32 -4.33 -17.11 5.23
CA ALA A 32 -5.45 -17.47 4.37
C ALA A 32 -5.16 -18.76 3.58
N CYS A 33 -3.94 -18.91 3.05
CA CYS A 33 -3.52 -20.16 2.41
C CYS A 33 -3.55 -21.33 3.41
N ALA A 34 -3.00 -21.15 4.61
CA ALA A 34 -2.98 -22.20 5.63
C ALA A 34 -4.37 -22.67 6.08
N ALA A 35 -5.36 -21.78 6.03
CA ALA A 35 -6.75 -22.05 6.43
C ALA A 35 -7.63 -22.60 5.29
N THR A 36 -7.12 -22.71 4.06
CA THR A 36 -7.91 -23.09 2.87
C THR A 36 -7.22 -24.21 2.09
N GLY A 37 -7.79 -24.61 0.97
CA GLY A 37 -7.21 -25.60 0.04
C GLY A 37 -5.85 -25.19 -0.53
N PHE A 38 -5.52 -23.89 -0.53
CA PHE A 38 -4.20 -23.38 -0.92
C PHE A 38 -3.06 -23.80 0.02
N ARG A 39 -3.38 -24.43 1.16
CA ARG A 39 -2.39 -25.02 2.07
C ARG A 39 -1.42 -25.98 1.34
N ARG A 40 -1.84 -26.61 0.26
CA ARG A 40 -1.00 -27.53 -0.53
C ARG A 40 0.17 -26.85 -1.25
N PHE A 41 0.13 -25.53 -1.41
CA PHE A 41 1.21 -24.71 -1.99
C PHE A 41 2.19 -24.19 -0.95
N LEU A 42 1.92 -24.40 0.35
CA LEU A 42 2.81 -24.02 1.42
C LEU A 42 3.78 -25.16 1.74
N HIS A 43 4.98 -24.78 2.18
CA HIS A 43 6.04 -25.71 2.62
C HIS A 43 6.11 -25.69 4.16
N PRO A 44 5.28 -26.46 4.89
CA PRO A 44 5.18 -26.36 6.34
C PRO A 44 6.48 -26.69 7.08
N HIS A 45 7.41 -27.43 6.42
CA HIS A 45 8.75 -27.75 6.96
C HIS A 45 9.81 -26.72 6.57
N ASP A 46 9.49 -25.78 5.67
CA ASP A 46 10.35 -24.68 5.26
C ASP A 46 9.53 -23.40 4.99
N PRO A 47 8.94 -22.82 6.05
CA PRO A 47 8.16 -21.59 5.92
C PRO A 47 9.01 -20.40 5.43
N GLY A 48 10.32 -20.46 5.59
CA GLY A 48 11.23 -19.43 5.09
C GLY A 48 11.20 -19.30 3.57
N ARG A 49 11.04 -20.41 2.85
CA ARG A 49 10.89 -20.45 1.40
C ARG A 49 9.60 -19.71 0.96
N ASP A 50 8.48 -20.03 1.61
CA ASP A 50 7.19 -19.40 1.31
C ASP A 50 7.24 -17.89 1.57
N LEU A 51 7.83 -17.49 2.70
CA LEU A 51 7.98 -16.08 3.05
C LEU A 51 8.86 -15.32 2.05
N GLU A 52 9.93 -15.94 1.55
CA GLU A 52 10.77 -15.31 0.53
C GLU A 52 10.02 -15.14 -0.81
N CYS A 53 9.20 -16.13 -1.22
CA CYS A 53 8.34 -16.00 -2.39
C CYS A 53 7.33 -14.87 -2.22
N LEU A 54 6.64 -14.80 -1.08
CA LEU A 54 5.68 -13.74 -0.78
C LEU A 54 6.35 -12.36 -0.71
N LEU A 55 7.52 -12.27 -0.09
CA LEU A 55 8.26 -11.01 0.00
C LEU A 55 8.66 -10.49 -1.39
N ARG A 56 9.18 -11.34 -2.26
CA ARG A 56 9.53 -10.95 -3.63
C ARG A 56 8.29 -10.47 -4.40
N GLY A 57 7.16 -11.18 -4.29
CA GLY A 57 5.90 -10.77 -4.88
C GLY A 57 5.43 -9.41 -4.34
N LEU A 58 5.48 -9.22 -3.00
CA LEU A 58 5.12 -7.95 -2.38
C LEU A 58 5.99 -6.79 -2.92
N LEU A 59 7.31 -6.96 -2.96
CA LEU A 59 8.23 -5.91 -3.40
C LEU A 59 7.99 -5.49 -4.86
N GLN A 60 7.56 -6.44 -5.70
CA GLN A 60 7.23 -6.17 -7.10
C GLN A 60 5.87 -5.48 -7.26
N TYR A 61 4.89 -5.79 -6.41
CA TYR A 61 3.51 -5.32 -6.54
C TYR A 61 3.07 -4.34 -5.44
N ALA A 62 4.01 -3.83 -4.64
CA ALA A 62 3.69 -2.82 -3.63
C ALA A 62 3.02 -1.59 -4.26
N GLY A 63 1.87 -1.18 -3.71
CA GLY A 63 1.05 -0.09 -4.25
C GLY A 63 0.07 -0.48 -5.36
N ALA A 64 0.05 -1.74 -5.80
CA ALA A 64 -1.00 -2.26 -6.69
C ALA A 64 -2.35 -2.40 -5.96
N PRO A 65 -3.47 -2.46 -6.69
CA PRO A 65 -4.77 -2.76 -6.10
C PRO A 65 -4.75 -4.07 -5.28
N ARG A 66 -5.50 -4.08 -4.16
CA ARG A 66 -5.47 -5.16 -3.15
C ARG A 66 -5.53 -6.57 -3.73
N PHE A 67 -6.48 -6.84 -4.62
CA PHE A 67 -6.68 -8.19 -5.16
C PHE A 67 -5.71 -8.54 -6.29
N GLN A 68 -5.22 -7.56 -7.03
CA GLN A 68 -4.10 -7.77 -7.96
C GLN A 68 -2.83 -8.17 -7.20
N GLN A 69 -2.59 -7.53 -6.07
CA GLN A 69 -1.47 -7.86 -5.19
C GLN A 69 -1.62 -9.28 -4.60
N LEU A 70 -2.83 -9.63 -4.11
CA LEU A 70 -3.13 -11.00 -3.65
C LEU A 70 -2.87 -12.03 -4.75
N ALA A 71 -3.40 -11.80 -5.95
CA ALA A 71 -3.22 -12.70 -7.09
C ALA A 71 -1.74 -12.91 -7.44
N ALA A 72 -0.93 -11.84 -7.44
CA ALA A 72 0.50 -11.92 -7.68
C ALA A 72 1.24 -12.73 -6.61
N LEU A 73 0.88 -12.56 -5.34
CA LEU A 73 1.46 -13.29 -4.21
C LEU A 73 1.11 -14.78 -4.26
N LEU A 74 -0.15 -15.12 -4.58
CA LEU A 74 -0.57 -16.52 -4.75
C LEU A 74 0.13 -17.18 -5.94
N ASN A 75 0.24 -16.48 -7.07
CA ASN A 75 1.01 -16.97 -8.21
C ASN A 75 2.47 -17.24 -7.86
N SER A 76 3.08 -16.37 -7.05
CA SER A 76 4.45 -16.57 -6.58
C SER A 76 4.60 -17.86 -5.76
N LEU A 77 3.62 -18.19 -4.92
CA LEU A 77 3.59 -19.44 -4.16
C LEU A 77 3.37 -20.67 -5.06
N ILE A 78 2.39 -20.60 -5.98
CA ILE A 78 2.05 -21.73 -6.88
C ILE A 78 3.24 -22.11 -7.74
N HIS A 79 3.96 -21.14 -8.27
CA HIS A 79 5.06 -21.36 -9.20
C HIS A 79 6.46 -21.29 -8.55
N ASP A 80 6.52 -21.07 -7.22
CA ASP A 80 7.77 -20.91 -6.46
C ASP A 80 8.71 -19.82 -7.06
N ARG A 81 8.15 -18.83 -7.71
CA ARG A 81 8.87 -17.69 -8.30
C ARG A 81 7.93 -16.49 -8.49
N PRO A 82 8.44 -15.24 -8.45
CA PRO A 82 7.66 -14.09 -8.80
C PRO A 82 7.14 -14.19 -10.23
N MET A 83 5.84 -14.03 -10.41
CA MET A 83 5.19 -14.00 -11.72
C MET A 83 4.42 -12.71 -11.89
N ALA A 84 4.51 -12.11 -13.07
CA ALA A 84 3.69 -10.98 -13.44
C ALA A 84 2.23 -11.42 -13.55
N VAL A 85 1.33 -10.64 -12.95
CA VAL A 85 -0.12 -10.80 -13.09
C VAL A 85 -0.66 -9.44 -13.52
N GLU A 86 -1.15 -9.36 -14.75
CA GLU A 86 -1.65 -8.10 -15.30
C GLU A 86 -3.01 -7.70 -14.71
N ALA A 87 -3.81 -8.69 -14.32
CA ALA A 87 -5.11 -8.49 -13.68
C ALA A 87 -5.45 -9.68 -12.76
N PRO A 88 -6.38 -9.54 -11.78
CA PRO A 88 -6.86 -10.68 -10.98
C PRO A 88 -7.43 -11.82 -11.83
N GLU A 89 -8.04 -11.48 -12.97
CA GLU A 89 -8.54 -12.44 -13.96
C GLU A 89 -7.41 -13.19 -14.68
N GLY A 90 -6.18 -12.73 -14.59
CA GLY A 90 -4.97 -13.35 -15.16
C GLY A 90 -4.35 -14.43 -14.29
N LEU A 91 -4.97 -14.81 -13.16
CA LEU A 91 -4.68 -16.07 -12.51
C LEU A 91 -5.18 -17.18 -13.44
N ASP A 92 -4.25 -17.92 -14.05
CA ASP A 92 -4.55 -19.12 -14.80
C ASP A 92 -4.98 -20.23 -13.82
N LEU A 93 -6.21 -20.08 -13.32
CA LEU A 93 -6.82 -20.98 -12.36
C LEU A 93 -7.71 -21.93 -13.15
N ASP A 94 -7.45 -23.22 -13.06
CA ASP A 94 -8.46 -24.22 -13.42
C ASP A 94 -9.72 -24.03 -12.55
N SER A 95 -10.83 -24.67 -12.89
CA SER A 95 -12.12 -24.47 -12.21
C SER A 95 -12.07 -24.74 -10.70
N ASP A 96 -11.22 -25.67 -10.27
CA ASP A 96 -11.09 -26.04 -8.86
C ASP A 96 -10.30 -24.99 -8.08
N LEU A 97 -9.22 -24.49 -8.67
CA LEU A 97 -8.45 -23.37 -8.11
C LEU A 97 -9.25 -22.08 -8.07
N ALA A 98 -10.14 -21.83 -9.04
CA ALA A 98 -10.99 -20.63 -9.03
C ALA A 98 -11.95 -20.61 -7.84
N ALA A 99 -12.58 -21.75 -7.50
CA ALA A 99 -13.44 -21.86 -6.32
C ALA A 99 -12.66 -21.68 -5.01
N GLU A 100 -11.47 -22.28 -4.93
CA GLU A 100 -10.59 -22.12 -3.78
C GLU A 100 -10.05 -20.70 -3.65
N TYR A 101 -9.72 -20.02 -4.76
CA TYR A 101 -9.29 -18.62 -4.77
C TYR A 101 -10.29 -17.71 -4.08
N GLU A 102 -11.59 -17.86 -4.33
CA GLU A 102 -12.61 -17.07 -3.66
C GLU A 102 -12.64 -17.31 -2.13
N SER A 103 -12.31 -18.51 -1.68
CA SER A 103 -12.16 -18.81 -0.26
C SER A 103 -10.94 -18.10 0.34
N VAL A 104 -9.79 -18.17 -0.34
CA VAL A 104 -8.57 -17.46 0.06
C VAL A 104 -8.81 -15.95 0.07
N ARG A 105 -9.43 -15.42 -0.99
CA ARG A 105 -9.72 -13.99 -1.14
C ARG A 105 -10.55 -13.45 0.02
N ARG A 106 -11.62 -14.14 0.38
CA ARG A 106 -12.48 -13.76 1.52
C ARG A 106 -11.75 -13.81 2.86
N THR A 107 -10.98 -14.89 3.09
CA THR A 107 -10.21 -15.07 4.33
C THR A 107 -9.12 -14.00 4.44
N TYR A 108 -8.39 -13.75 3.35
CA TYR A 108 -7.38 -12.71 3.27
C TYR A 108 -7.98 -11.32 3.55
N ASP A 109 -9.08 -10.98 2.87
CA ASP A 109 -9.69 -9.65 2.99
C ASP A 109 -10.19 -9.37 4.40
N ALA A 110 -10.83 -10.35 5.03
CA ALA A 110 -11.29 -10.23 6.41
C ALA A 110 -10.11 -10.03 7.39
N MET A 111 -9.07 -10.84 7.26
CA MET A 111 -7.89 -10.77 8.14
C MET A 111 -7.10 -9.48 7.92
N TYR A 112 -6.80 -9.14 6.67
CA TYR A 112 -6.07 -7.92 6.32
C TYR A 112 -6.80 -6.65 6.77
N SER A 113 -8.13 -6.60 6.63
CA SER A 113 -8.93 -5.48 7.11
C SER A 113 -8.88 -5.37 8.64
N ALA A 114 -9.04 -6.49 9.37
CA ALA A 114 -8.96 -6.50 10.83
C ALA A 114 -7.58 -6.05 11.35
N LEU A 115 -6.49 -6.44 10.69
CA LEU A 115 -5.13 -6.00 11.04
C LEU A 115 -4.94 -4.51 10.80
N ASN A 116 -5.41 -4.01 9.65
CA ASN A 116 -5.31 -2.59 9.33
C ASN A 116 -6.14 -1.74 10.29
N ASP A 117 -7.35 -2.16 10.65
CA ASP A 117 -8.19 -1.45 11.61
C ASP A 117 -7.53 -1.39 13.00
N ALA A 118 -6.95 -2.50 13.46
CA ALA A 118 -6.22 -2.54 14.73
C ALA A 118 -5.00 -1.60 14.71
N ALA A 119 -4.22 -1.60 13.62
CA ALA A 119 -3.06 -0.74 13.45
C ALA A 119 -3.44 0.74 13.31
N ALA A 120 -4.48 1.05 12.54
CA ALA A 120 -4.97 2.40 12.33
C ALA A 120 -5.44 3.06 13.63
N CYS A 121 -6.10 2.29 14.50
CA CYS A 121 -6.55 2.77 15.79
C CYS A 121 -5.39 3.10 16.74
N LYS A 122 -4.32 2.31 16.73
CA LYS A 122 -3.27 2.38 17.75
C LYS A 122 -1.97 3.04 17.26
N TYR A 123 -1.54 2.72 16.05
CA TYR A 123 -0.17 3.01 15.61
C TYR A 123 -0.06 3.96 14.44
N TRP A 124 -0.98 3.89 13.46
CA TRP A 124 -0.87 4.74 12.29
C TRP A 124 -1.19 6.18 12.64
N LYS A 125 -0.31 7.07 12.24
CA LYS A 125 -0.42 8.49 12.51
C LYS A 125 -0.14 9.29 11.25
N ALA A 126 -0.81 10.43 11.12
CA ALA A 126 -0.42 11.42 10.14
C ALA A 126 1.03 11.84 10.34
N TYR A 127 1.72 12.14 9.27
CA TYR A 127 3.02 12.78 9.37
C TYR A 127 2.85 14.23 9.81
N PRO A 128 3.43 14.68 10.97
CA PRO A 128 3.31 16.06 11.40
C PRO A 128 3.74 17.08 10.34
N PRO A 129 4.86 16.88 9.58
CA PRO A 129 5.23 17.77 8.50
C PRO A 129 4.18 17.85 7.37
N ALA A 130 3.41 16.78 7.11
CA ALA A 130 2.31 16.84 6.14
C ALA A 130 1.19 17.77 6.63
N LEU A 131 0.76 17.61 7.90
CA LEU A 131 -0.27 18.46 8.50
C LEU A 131 0.11 19.95 8.47
N GLU A 132 1.40 20.27 8.67
CA GLU A 132 1.93 21.65 8.61
C GLU A 132 2.01 22.18 7.18
N THR A 133 2.31 21.31 6.22
CA THR A 133 2.64 21.69 4.84
C THR A 133 1.40 21.80 3.95
N LEU A 134 0.44 20.89 4.09
CA LEU A 134 -0.75 20.87 3.23
C LEU A 134 -1.55 22.18 3.21
N PRO A 135 -1.81 22.87 4.35
CA PRO A 135 -2.49 24.17 4.32
C PRO A 135 -1.74 25.23 3.50
N ARG A 136 -0.39 25.20 3.54
CA ARG A 136 0.45 26.13 2.78
C ARG A 136 0.39 25.81 1.28
N LEU A 137 0.46 24.52 0.92
CA LEU A 137 0.31 24.11 -0.48
C LEU A 137 -1.09 24.41 -1.01
N ALA A 138 -2.12 24.25 -0.18
CA ALA A 138 -3.50 24.58 -0.53
C ALA A 138 -3.73 26.09 -0.78
N ALA A 139 -2.86 26.97 -0.36
CA ALA A 139 -2.93 28.38 -0.72
C ALA A 139 -2.64 28.58 -2.23
N ASP A 140 -1.66 27.87 -2.76
CA ASP A 140 -1.13 28.09 -4.12
C ASP A 140 -1.61 27.04 -5.14
N PHE A 141 -1.99 25.83 -4.70
CA PHE A 141 -2.34 24.70 -5.55
C PHE A 141 -3.68 24.08 -5.16
N ASP A 142 -4.38 23.48 -6.13
CA ASP A 142 -5.55 22.66 -5.85
C ASP A 142 -5.08 21.27 -5.43
N LEU A 143 -5.46 20.82 -4.21
CA LEU A 143 -5.01 19.55 -3.66
C LEU A 143 -6.04 18.45 -3.90
N TYR A 144 -5.55 17.23 -4.11
CA TYR A 144 -6.34 16.02 -4.32
C TYR A 144 -5.74 14.86 -3.52
N ILE A 145 -6.56 13.84 -3.24
CA ILE A 145 -6.11 12.52 -2.82
C ILE A 145 -6.52 11.51 -3.89
N ALA A 146 -5.56 10.66 -4.28
CA ALA A 146 -5.76 9.52 -5.17
C ALA A 146 -5.15 8.28 -4.52
N SER A 147 -5.97 7.43 -3.92
CA SER A 147 -5.54 6.31 -3.08
C SER A 147 -6.11 4.97 -3.54
N GLY A 148 -5.37 3.89 -3.30
CA GLY A 148 -5.87 2.53 -3.41
C GLY A 148 -6.73 2.06 -2.23
N VAL A 149 -6.91 2.88 -1.21
CA VAL A 149 -7.83 2.62 -0.08
C VAL A 149 -9.28 2.74 -0.56
N PRO A 150 -10.20 1.83 -0.16
CA PRO A 150 -11.62 1.99 -0.48
C PRO A 150 -12.17 3.35 -0.04
N GLN A 151 -13.05 3.94 -0.86
CA GLN A 151 -13.55 5.31 -0.67
C GLN A 151 -14.14 5.55 0.73
N ASP A 152 -14.95 4.61 1.21
CA ASP A 152 -15.62 4.68 2.51
C ASP A 152 -14.63 4.63 3.69
N VAL A 153 -13.55 3.87 3.55
CA VAL A 153 -12.47 3.78 4.55
C VAL A 153 -11.63 5.05 4.53
N LEU A 154 -11.27 5.53 3.33
CA LEU A 154 -10.41 6.70 3.13
C LEU A 154 -10.99 7.96 3.79
N GLU A 155 -12.28 8.20 3.67
CA GLU A 155 -12.93 9.37 4.27
C GLU A 155 -12.91 9.30 5.81
N GLY A 156 -13.12 8.11 6.37
CA GLY A 156 -13.01 7.88 7.81
C GLY A 156 -11.58 8.06 8.33
N ASP A 157 -10.60 7.56 7.60
CA ASP A 157 -9.20 7.64 7.98
C ASP A 157 -8.66 9.07 7.88
N LEU A 158 -9.07 9.85 6.89
CA LEU A 158 -8.73 11.28 6.82
C LEU A 158 -9.12 12.03 8.10
N ALA A 159 -10.37 11.86 8.53
CA ALA A 159 -10.87 12.50 9.76
C ALA A 159 -10.12 11.99 11.00
N ARG A 160 -9.90 10.67 11.10
CA ARG A 160 -9.16 10.02 12.21
C ARG A 160 -7.75 10.57 12.37
N HIS A 161 -7.07 10.85 11.25
CA HIS A 161 -5.71 11.35 11.24
C HIS A 161 -5.59 12.88 11.28
N GLY A 162 -6.71 13.60 11.44
CA GLY A 162 -6.73 15.04 11.63
C GLY A 162 -6.50 15.87 10.36
N TYR A 163 -6.69 15.27 9.18
CA TYR A 163 -6.64 16.01 7.93
C TYR A 163 -7.93 16.79 7.70
N ASP A 164 -7.79 18.10 7.42
CA ASP A 164 -8.93 18.94 7.05
C ASP A 164 -9.37 18.63 5.61
N ARG A 165 -10.54 17.97 5.47
CA ARG A 165 -11.13 17.64 4.17
C ARG A 165 -11.26 18.86 3.24
N ARG A 166 -11.46 20.05 3.79
CA ARG A 166 -11.65 21.30 3.02
C ARG A 166 -10.41 21.73 2.25
N LEU A 167 -9.23 21.20 2.58
CA LEU A 167 -8.00 21.44 1.82
C LEU A 167 -8.02 20.78 0.43
N PHE A 168 -8.85 19.75 0.24
CA PHE A 168 -8.84 18.94 -0.96
C PHE A 168 -10.04 19.22 -1.86
N GLN A 169 -9.77 19.47 -3.14
CA GLN A 169 -10.80 19.63 -4.21
C GLN A 169 -11.46 18.29 -4.58
N GLY A 170 -10.80 17.18 -4.29
CA GLY A 170 -11.31 15.83 -4.48
C GLY A 170 -10.52 14.82 -3.67
N ILE A 171 -11.25 13.84 -3.14
CA ILE A 171 -10.72 12.72 -2.38
C ILE A 171 -11.25 11.47 -3.05
N TRP A 172 -10.37 10.72 -3.68
CA TRP A 172 -10.73 9.57 -4.48
C TRP A 172 -10.00 8.33 -3.99
N GLY A 173 -10.77 7.39 -3.48
CA GLY A 173 -10.35 6.05 -3.13
C GLY A 173 -10.69 5.04 -4.21
N ALA A 174 -10.19 3.82 -4.08
CA ALA A 174 -10.64 2.71 -4.89
C ALA A 174 -12.11 2.37 -4.58
N ASP A 175 -12.85 1.87 -5.56
CA ASP A 175 -14.07 1.18 -5.23
C ASP A 175 -13.76 -0.24 -4.74
N ARG A 176 -14.71 -0.86 -4.01
CA ARG A 176 -14.51 -2.22 -3.46
C ARG A 176 -14.48 -3.31 -4.54
N GLN A 177 -14.86 -2.98 -5.76
CA GLN A 177 -14.93 -3.90 -6.90
C GLN A 177 -13.72 -3.78 -7.84
N GLY A 178 -12.72 -2.95 -7.48
CA GLY A 178 -11.51 -2.77 -8.28
C GLY A 178 -11.62 -1.67 -9.33
N GLY A 179 -12.49 -0.65 -9.08
CA GLY A 179 -12.66 0.50 -9.94
C GLY A 179 -11.38 1.29 -10.22
N ALA A 180 -11.55 2.49 -10.77
CA ALA A 180 -10.51 3.32 -11.37
C ALA A 180 -9.13 3.20 -10.68
N ASP A 181 -8.12 2.84 -11.42
CA ASP A 181 -6.76 2.84 -10.90
C ASP A 181 -6.27 4.28 -10.68
N LYS A 182 -5.18 4.43 -9.92
CA LYS A 182 -4.62 5.77 -9.65
C LYS A 182 -4.24 6.52 -10.93
N ALA A 183 -3.82 5.84 -12.00
CA ALA A 183 -3.48 6.49 -13.27
C ALA A 183 -4.71 7.14 -13.91
N GLU A 184 -5.87 6.47 -13.87
CA GLU A 184 -7.13 7.04 -14.35
C GLU A 184 -7.55 8.26 -13.51
N LEU A 185 -7.43 8.16 -12.16
CA LEU A 185 -7.74 9.28 -11.27
C LEU A 185 -6.84 10.49 -11.56
N LEU A 186 -5.55 10.27 -11.75
CA LEU A 186 -4.60 11.32 -12.14
C LEU A 186 -4.92 11.90 -13.52
N GLY A 187 -5.33 11.07 -14.47
CA GLY A 187 -5.82 11.49 -15.78
C GLY A 187 -7.04 12.41 -15.68
N ARG A 188 -8.00 12.11 -14.79
CA ARG A 188 -9.17 12.96 -14.51
C ARG A 188 -8.77 14.31 -13.92
N ILE A 189 -7.77 14.36 -13.03
CA ILE A 189 -7.23 15.63 -12.50
C ILE A 189 -6.64 16.45 -13.64
N LYS A 190 -5.79 15.83 -14.46
CA LYS A 190 -5.14 16.49 -15.60
C LYS A 190 -6.14 17.03 -16.60
N ALA A 191 -7.22 16.31 -16.89
CA ALA A 191 -8.28 16.72 -17.80
C ALA A 191 -9.06 17.97 -17.33
N ARG A 192 -8.89 18.40 -16.08
CA ARG A 192 -9.46 19.66 -15.57
C ARG A 192 -8.77 20.91 -16.10
N GLY A 193 -7.68 20.77 -16.86
CA GLY A 193 -7.01 21.90 -17.54
C GLY A 193 -5.92 22.58 -16.71
N TYR A 194 -5.40 21.95 -15.66
CA TYR A 194 -4.20 22.44 -14.96
C TYR A 194 -3.00 22.45 -15.89
N ARG A 195 -2.19 23.52 -15.81
CA ARG A 195 -0.92 23.60 -16.55
C ARG A 195 0.04 22.49 -16.17
N ASP A 196 0.13 22.23 -14.87
CA ASP A 196 0.97 21.18 -14.31
C ASP A 196 0.20 20.39 -13.25
N VAL A 197 0.43 19.07 -13.22
CA VAL A 197 -0.07 18.17 -12.18
C VAL A 197 1.12 17.42 -11.59
N LEU A 198 1.21 17.39 -10.26
CA LEU A 198 2.18 16.62 -9.50
C LEU A 198 1.47 15.51 -8.74
N PHE A 199 1.96 14.29 -8.84
CA PHE A 199 1.58 13.20 -7.95
C PHE A 199 2.66 12.98 -6.90
N VAL A 200 2.26 12.84 -5.66
CA VAL A 200 3.12 12.62 -4.49
C VAL A 200 2.76 11.28 -3.89
N GLY A 201 3.74 10.36 -3.84
CA GLY A 201 3.54 9.00 -3.35
C GLY A 201 4.82 8.42 -2.75
N ASP A 202 4.78 7.21 -2.22
CA ASP A 202 5.94 6.54 -1.61
C ASP A 202 6.41 5.29 -2.39
N ALA A 203 5.54 4.66 -3.16
CA ALA A 203 5.82 3.41 -3.87
C ALA A 203 6.33 3.62 -5.30
N ASN A 204 7.02 2.59 -5.85
CA ASN A 204 7.38 2.58 -7.27
C ASN A 204 6.13 2.53 -8.16
N ARG A 205 5.08 1.86 -7.72
CA ARG A 205 3.81 1.83 -8.45
C ARG A 205 3.18 3.21 -8.59
N ASP A 206 3.38 4.10 -7.63
CA ASP A 206 2.94 5.50 -7.73
C ASP A 206 3.70 6.25 -8.84
N LEU A 207 5.01 5.99 -8.98
CA LEU A 207 5.79 6.50 -10.10
C LEU A 207 5.24 5.98 -11.45
N GLU A 208 4.93 4.68 -11.54
CA GLU A 208 4.37 4.09 -12.76
C GLU A 208 3.01 4.71 -13.11
N TYR A 209 2.13 4.91 -12.12
CA TYR A 209 0.86 5.61 -12.32
C TYR A 209 1.05 7.05 -12.79
N ALA A 210 2.00 7.79 -12.21
CA ALA A 210 2.33 9.13 -12.65
C ALA A 210 2.83 9.16 -14.10
N GLN A 211 3.71 8.23 -14.47
CA GLN A 211 4.22 8.09 -15.83
C GLN A 211 3.10 7.75 -16.83
N THR A 212 2.23 6.79 -16.50
CA THR A 212 1.06 6.41 -17.31
C THR A 212 0.13 7.60 -17.53
N ALA A 213 -0.20 8.36 -16.48
CA ALA A 213 -1.02 9.56 -16.57
C ALA A 213 -0.27 10.77 -17.18
N ARG A 214 1.04 10.65 -17.40
CA ARG A 214 1.91 11.74 -17.88
C ARG A 214 1.82 12.97 -16.99
N VAL A 215 1.91 12.75 -15.67
CA VAL A 215 2.03 13.80 -14.65
C VAL A 215 3.38 13.73 -13.99
N LYS A 216 3.82 14.81 -13.34
CA LYS A 216 5.08 14.85 -12.60
C LYS A 216 4.97 14.01 -11.32
N PHE A 217 6.09 13.53 -10.81
CA PHE A 217 6.13 12.69 -9.61
C PHE A 217 7.14 13.20 -8.58
N PHE A 218 6.75 13.14 -7.31
CA PHE A 218 7.64 13.37 -6.17
C PHE A 218 7.43 12.29 -5.11
N ARG A 219 8.53 11.69 -4.66
CA ARG A 219 8.50 10.63 -3.67
C ARG A 219 8.68 11.15 -2.26
N ILE A 220 7.81 10.73 -1.36
CA ILE A 220 7.98 10.84 0.09
C ILE A 220 8.72 9.58 0.57
N ARG A 221 9.87 9.76 1.19
CA ARG A 221 10.67 8.67 1.80
C ARG A 221 10.72 8.82 3.31
N VAL A 222 10.76 10.05 3.76
CA VAL A 222 10.79 10.44 5.16
C VAL A 222 9.83 11.61 5.37
N PRO A 223 9.33 11.83 6.60
CA PRO A 223 8.37 12.92 6.86
C PRO A 223 8.88 14.30 6.44
N GLU A 224 10.19 14.55 6.53
CA GLU A 224 10.84 15.81 6.17
C GLU A 224 10.73 16.16 4.69
N ASP A 225 10.50 15.17 3.81
CA ASP A 225 10.29 15.40 2.39
C ASP A 225 9.08 16.31 2.11
N PHE A 226 8.10 16.40 3.01
CA PHE A 226 7.01 17.37 2.90
C PHE A 226 7.51 18.82 2.96
N ARG A 227 8.46 19.11 3.85
CA ARG A 227 9.07 20.44 3.92
C ARG A 227 9.89 20.74 2.67
N ARG A 228 10.61 19.73 2.16
CA ARG A 228 11.35 19.83 0.91
C ARG A 228 10.41 20.06 -0.27
N LEU A 229 9.29 19.33 -0.35
CA LEU A 229 8.26 19.51 -1.36
C LEU A 229 7.76 20.96 -1.39
N ALA A 230 7.41 21.54 -0.22
CA ALA A 230 6.91 22.91 -0.11
C ALA A 230 7.92 23.96 -0.62
N VAL A 231 9.21 23.68 -0.56
CA VAL A 231 10.24 24.56 -1.13
C VAL A 231 10.32 24.37 -2.65
N LEU A 232 10.39 23.13 -3.12
CA LEU A 232 10.59 22.81 -4.53
C LEU A 232 9.45 23.31 -5.42
N VAL A 233 8.20 23.16 -5.00
CA VAL A 233 7.02 23.52 -5.82
C VAL A 233 6.96 25.04 -6.12
N ARG A 234 7.60 25.87 -5.32
CA ARG A 234 7.70 27.33 -5.56
C ARG A 234 8.56 27.67 -6.79
N HIS A 235 9.46 26.77 -7.15
CA HIS A 235 10.38 26.92 -8.30
C HIS A 235 9.94 26.09 -9.51
N GLY A 236 8.82 25.40 -9.40
CA GLY A 236 8.27 24.48 -10.38
C GLY A 236 8.13 23.08 -9.82
N PHE A 237 7.20 22.30 -10.37
CA PHE A 237 6.98 20.94 -9.86
C PHE A 237 8.20 20.05 -10.13
N PRO A 238 8.72 19.36 -9.09
CA PRO A 238 9.76 18.36 -9.26
C PRO A 238 9.22 17.20 -10.12
N ASN A 239 10.14 16.51 -10.80
CA ASN A 239 9.79 15.31 -11.56
C ASN A 239 10.87 14.24 -11.35
N GLN A 240 10.62 13.32 -10.46
CA GLN A 240 11.49 12.17 -10.23
C GLN A 240 11.05 11.02 -11.16
N THR A 241 12.00 10.46 -11.86
CA THR A 241 11.76 9.42 -12.89
C THR A 241 12.38 8.07 -12.54
N GLU A 242 13.26 8.06 -11.55
CA GLU A 242 14.01 6.86 -11.18
C GLU A 242 13.22 6.00 -10.19
N PRO A 243 13.12 4.69 -10.43
CA PRO A 243 12.56 3.76 -9.48
C PRO A 243 13.44 3.69 -8.22
N TRP A 244 12.83 3.33 -7.10
CA TRP A 244 13.53 3.07 -5.86
C TRP A 244 13.67 1.57 -5.64
N PHE A 245 14.78 1.17 -5.06
CA PHE A 245 15.04 -0.22 -4.72
C PHE A 245 15.04 -0.41 -3.21
N TRP A 246 14.35 -1.44 -2.77
CA TRP A 246 14.35 -1.88 -1.39
C TRP A 246 15.77 -2.26 -0.96
N THR A 247 16.20 -1.73 0.17
CA THR A 247 17.50 -2.11 0.75
C THR A 247 17.44 -3.50 1.36
N GLU A 248 18.58 -4.11 1.64
CA GLU A 248 18.59 -5.39 2.36
C GLU A 248 18.03 -5.23 3.79
N ALA A 249 18.23 -4.07 4.42
CA ALA A 249 17.64 -3.76 5.72
C ALA A 249 16.10 -3.75 5.68
N ASP A 250 15.50 -3.18 4.62
CA ASP A 250 14.05 -3.22 4.42
C ASP A 250 13.54 -4.66 4.27
N ARG A 251 14.24 -5.46 3.48
CA ARG A 251 13.89 -6.88 3.26
C ARG A 251 13.97 -7.68 4.55
N GLU A 252 15.04 -7.48 5.33
CA GLU A 252 15.23 -8.18 6.59
C GLU A 252 14.17 -7.76 7.62
N PHE A 253 13.76 -6.50 7.64
CA PHE A 253 12.62 -6.06 8.44
C PHE A 253 11.37 -6.90 8.14
N PHE A 254 10.98 -7.03 6.88
CA PHE A 254 9.82 -7.84 6.50
C PHE A 254 9.99 -9.32 6.86
N ARG A 255 11.17 -9.90 6.59
CA ARG A 255 11.46 -11.31 6.89
C ARG A 255 11.34 -11.62 8.38
N SER A 256 12.02 -10.85 9.22
CA SER A 256 12.05 -11.08 10.66
C SER A 256 10.66 -10.97 11.27
N LYS A 257 9.92 -9.93 10.92
CA LYS A 257 8.56 -9.71 11.44
C LYS A 257 7.60 -10.80 11.01
N THR A 258 7.56 -11.09 9.72
CA THR A 258 6.61 -12.07 9.19
C THR A 258 6.95 -13.48 9.68
N ARG A 259 8.24 -13.83 9.79
CA ARG A 259 8.67 -15.14 10.31
C ARG A 259 8.12 -15.41 11.70
N ARG A 260 8.27 -14.47 12.63
CA ARG A 260 7.75 -14.62 14.01
C ARG A 260 6.25 -14.88 14.05
N LEU A 261 5.48 -14.17 13.20
CA LEU A 261 4.03 -14.32 13.12
C LEU A 261 3.65 -15.68 12.54
N VAL A 262 4.32 -16.12 11.48
CA VAL A 262 4.08 -17.41 10.83
C VAL A 262 4.47 -18.57 11.75
N GLU A 263 5.59 -18.49 12.47
CA GLU A 263 5.99 -19.49 13.45
C GLU A 263 4.95 -19.65 14.56
N ALA A 264 4.38 -18.56 15.07
CA ALA A 264 3.30 -18.61 16.04
C ALA A 264 2.04 -19.30 15.47
N LEU A 265 1.68 -19.00 14.23
CA LEU A 265 0.57 -19.64 13.53
C LEU A 265 0.79 -21.15 13.36
N LEU A 266 1.98 -21.56 12.90
CA LEU A 266 2.34 -22.97 12.70
C LEU A 266 2.43 -23.75 14.01
N ALA A 267 2.79 -23.10 15.11
CA ALA A 267 2.77 -23.65 16.46
C ALA A 267 1.35 -23.81 17.05
N GLY A 268 0.31 -23.51 16.27
CA GLY A 268 -1.08 -23.59 16.70
C GLY A 268 -1.47 -22.50 17.72
N ARG A 269 -0.73 -21.40 17.77
CA ARG A 269 -1.00 -20.22 18.60
C ARG A 269 -1.56 -19.09 17.74
N PRO A 270 -2.88 -19.06 17.49
CA PRO A 270 -3.48 -17.96 16.76
C PRO A 270 -3.34 -16.66 17.56
N LEU A 271 -2.79 -15.63 16.91
CA LEU A 271 -2.67 -14.30 17.50
C LEU A 271 -3.89 -13.47 17.11
N SER A 272 -4.38 -12.64 18.02
CA SER A 272 -5.40 -11.64 17.71
C SER A 272 -4.83 -10.55 16.79
N PRO A 273 -5.66 -9.81 16.04
CA PRO A 273 -5.20 -8.69 15.23
C PRO A 273 -4.36 -7.68 16.01
N THR A 274 -4.72 -7.40 17.27
CA THR A 274 -3.98 -6.49 18.14
C THR A 274 -2.58 -7.04 18.48
N GLU A 275 -2.45 -8.31 18.85
CA GLU A 275 -1.16 -8.93 19.15
C GLU A 275 -0.23 -8.95 17.93
N ILE A 276 -0.81 -9.18 16.73
CA ILE A 276 -0.05 -9.14 15.47
C ILE A 276 0.48 -7.72 15.22
N THR A 277 -0.37 -6.72 15.32
CA THR A 277 0.02 -5.32 15.10
C THR A 277 1.00 -4.83 16.15
N ASP A 278 0.86 -5.25 17.41
CA ASP A 278 1.82 -4.96 18.48
C ASP A 278 3.20 -5.56 18.15
N THR A 279 3.25 -6.82 17.72
CA THR A 279 4.49 -7.50 17.31
C THR A 279 5.18 -6.78 16.14
N VAL A 280 4.41 -6.27 15.18
CA VAL A 280 4.96 -5.52 14.05
C VAL A 280 5.54 -4.18 14.52
N HIS A 281 4.93 -3.54 15.51
CA HIS A 281 5.29 -2.18 15.93
C HIS A 281 6.40 -2.12 16.98
N GLU A 282 6.47 -3.09 17.93
CA GLU A 282 7.40 -3.08 19.07
C GLU A 282 8.88 -2.89 18.71
N GLU A 283 9.32 -3.40 17.56
CA GLU A 283 10.73 -3.32 17.15
C GLU A 283 11.09 -2.05 16.36
N ARG A 284 10.11 -1.22 15.94
CA ARG A 284 10.40 0.07 15.28
C ARG A 284 11.12 1.05 16.21
N HIS A 285 10.92 0.95 17.50
CA HIS A 285 11.61 1.79 18.49
C HIS A 285 13.09 1.48 18.63
N MET A 286 13.55 0.31 18.16
CA MET A 286 14.96 -0.10 18.25
C MET A 286 15.81 0.25 17.02
N LEU A 287 15.19 0.72 15.93
CA LEU A 287 15.88 1.05 14.67
C LEU A 287 15.99 2.58 14.41
N ARG A 288 15.78 3.41 15.45
CA ARG A 288 15.95 4.89 15.37
C ARG A 288 17.30 5.31 15.88
#